data_b908223431efc9954de7214cc355f8a4
#
_entry.id   b908223431efc9954de7214cc355f8a4
#
_cell.length_a   1.000
_cell.length_b   1.000
_cell.length_c   1.000
_cell.angle_alpha   90.00
_cell.angle_beta   90.00
_cell.angle_gamma   90.00
#
_symmetry.space_group_name_H-M   'P 1'
#
loop_
_entity.id
_entity.type
_entity.pdbx_description
1 polymer ?
#
loop_
_entity_poly.entity_id
_entity_poly.type
_entity_poly.pdbx_seq_one_letter_code
_entity_poly.pdbx_strand_id
1 'polypeptide(L)'
;MLQTIQKDSVEANALIALGSNVNSIWGNPKLTIQKAILEVELLLGGQAETSRYFATPAFPAGAGPDFVNAAIRITTTCDAQQILEILHAVEDAAGRERVIRWGQRTLDLDLIALGDEVLPNPEGHAYWRDLPAAKQAEIAPEQLILPHPRVQDRSFVLVPLADIAPDWVHPILGSSTIEMRDARPDEELASVRPI
;
A
#
# COMPACT_ATOMS: atom_id res chain seq x y z
N MET A 1 -36.63 -17.34 -13.15
CA MET A 1 -36.34 -16.24 -12.20
C MET A 1 -35.02 -16.57 -11.52
N LEU A 2 -33.94 -15.96 -11.99
CA LEU A 2 -32.64 -16.05 -11.33
C LEU A 2 -32.68 -15.02 -10.18
N GLN A 3 -32.72 -15.49 -8.94
CA GLN A 3 -32.47 -14.64 -7.78
C GLN A 3 -31.00 -14.24 -7.81
N THR A 4 -30.75 -12.98 -8.13
CA THR A 4 -29.46 -12.33 -7.88
C THR A 4 -29.28 -12.35 -6.36
N ILE A 5 -28.39 -13.18 -5.85
CA ILE A 5 -27.95 -13.11 -4.46
C ILE A 5 -27.18 -11.79 -4.35
N GLN A 6 -27.85 -10.77 -3.82
CA GLN A 6 -27.18 -9.55 -3.38
C GLN A 6 -26.32 -9.99 -2.19
N LYS A 7 -25.00 -10.09 -2.41
CA LYS A 7 -24.03 -10.24 -1.32
C LYS A 7 -24.13 -8.95 -0.53
N ASP A 8 -24.64 -9.01 0.69
CA ASP A 8 -24.62 -7.88 1.60
C ASP A 8 -23.16 -7.43 1.69
N SER A 9 -22.86 -6.27 1.12
CA SER A 9 -21.52 -5.70 1.12
C SER A 9 -21.23 -5.24 2.55
N VAL A 10 -20.38 -5.98 3.24
CA VAL A 10 -19.92 -5.64 4.59
C VAL A 10 -18.87 -4.53 4.43
N GLU A 11 -19.05 -3.44 5.19
CA GLU A 11 -18.05 -2.39 5.24
C GLU A 11 -16.75 -2.92 5.87
N ALA A 12 -15.63 -2.65 5.24
CA ALA A 12 -14.30 -3.00 5.74
C ALA A 12 -13.34 -1.82 5.62
N ASN A 13 -12.33 -1.79 6.49
CA ASN A 13 -11.26 -0.80 6.41
C ASN A 13 -10.20 -1.27 5.41
N ALA A 14 -10.01 -0.52 4.33
CA ALA A 14 -8.87 -0.67 3.44
C ALA A 14 -7.69 0.17 3.97
N LEU A 15 -6.52 -0.46 4.08
CA LEU A 15 -5.24 0.18 4.39
C LEU A 15 -4.45 0.25 3.09
N ILE A 16 -4.08 1.47 2.67
CA ILE A 16 -3.42 1.72 1.40
C ILE A 16 -2.14 2.53 1.65
N ALA A 17 -1.03 2.05 1.11
CA ALA A 17 0.23 2.81 1.10
C ALA A 17 0.35 3.59 -0.21
N LEU A 18 0.92 4.79 -0.13
CA LEU A 18 1.13 5.69 -1.26
C LEU A 18 2.59 6.12 -1.31
N GLY A 19 3.18 6.08 -2.49
CA GLY A 19 4.56 6.50 -2.74
C GLY A 19 4.71 7.26 -4.06
N SER A 20 5.60 8.27 -4.09
CA SER A 20 5.97 9.00 -5.29
C SER A 20 7.38 9.57 -5.14
N ASN A 21 8.21 9.55 -6.21
CA ASN A 21 9.55 10.15 -6.16
C ASN A 21 9.91 11.00 -7.38
N VAL A 22 9.03 11.10 -8.35
CA VAL A 22 9.19 12.00 -9.50
C VAL A 22 7.90 12.77 -9.77
N ASN A 23 7.99 13.87 -10.49
CA ASN A 23 6.82 14.65 -10.87
C ASN A 23 5.88 13.83 -11.75
N SER A 24 4.60 13.95 -11.48
CA SER A 24 3.51 13.47 -12.32
C SER A 24 2.89 14.63 -13.10
N ILE A 25 1.85 14.34 -13.87
CA ILE A 25 1.01 15.38 -14.48
C ILE A 25 0.26 16.24 -13.45
N TRP A 26 0.17 15.77 -12.19
CA TRP A 26 -0.48 16.48 -11.07
C TRP A 26 0.50 17.35 -10.26
N GLY A 27 1.80 17.31 -10.56
CA GLY A 27 2.83 18.12 -9.93
C GLY A 27 3.93 17.33 -9.25
N ASN A 28 4.51 17.88 -8.19
CA ASN A 28 5.59 17.24 -7.43
C ASN A 28 5.05 16.02 -6.63
N PRO A 29 5.93 15.16 -6.09
CA PRO A 29 5.53 13.94 -5.38
C PRO A 29 4.46 14.17 -4.30
N LYS A 30 4.60 15.21 -3.46
CA LYS A 30 3.63 15.50 -2.40
C LYS A 30 2.25 15.88 -2.97
N LEU A 31 2.20 16.75 -3.98
CA LEU A 31 0.96 17.13 -4.65
C LEU A 31 0.32 15.93 -5.37
N THR A 32 1.15 15.07 -5.96
CA THR A 32 0.70 13.84 -6.60
C THR A 32 -0.02 12.92 -5.61
N ILE A 33 0.57 12.69 -4.44
CA ILE A 33 -0.06 11.87 -3.38
C ILE A 33 -1.34 12.53 -2.87
N GLN A 34 -1.34 13.85 -2.63
CA GLN A 34 -2.55 14.56 -2.19
C GLN A 34 -3.69 14.42 -3.19
N LYS A 35 -3.40 14.56 -4.49
CA LYS A 35 -4.41 14.37 -5.54
C LYS A 35 -4.87 12.92 -5.62
N ALA A 36 -3.96 11.95 -5.49
CA ALA A 36 -4.29 10.54 -5.48
C ALA A 36 -5.27 10.18 -4.34
N ILE A 37 -5.07 10.73 -3.13
CA ILE A 37 -5.98 10.53 -2.00
C ILE A 37 -7.40 11.00 -2.36
N LEU A 38 -7.53 12.19 -2.92
CA LEU A 38 -8.85 12.73 -3.33
C LEU A 38 -9.53 11.86 -4.40
N GLU A 39 -8.78 11.33 -5.36
CA GLU A 39 -9.33 10.42 -6.38
C GLU A 39 -9.76 9.08 -5.77
N VAL A 40 -8.97 8.52 -4.84
CA VAL A 40 -9.31 7.29 -4.12
C VAL A 40 -10.57 7.49 -3.27
N GLU A 41 -10.68 8.60 -2.52
CA GLU A 41 -11.88 8.95 -1.75
C GLU A 41 -13.13 9.03 -2.64
N LEU A 42 -13.01 9.69 -3.78
CA LEU A 42 -14.11 9.83 -4.74
C LEU A 42 -14.58 8.47 -5.29
N LEU A 43 -13.63 7.61 -5.67
CA LEU A 43 -13.91 6.33 -6.33
C LEU A 43 -14.35 5.23 -5.34
N LEU A 44 -13.83 5.23 -4.11
CA LEU A 44 -14.24 4.30 -3.05
C LEU A 44 -15.48 4.78 -2.27
N GLY A 45 -15.89 6.05 -2.47
CA GLY A 45 -17.11 6.61 -1.87
C GLY A 45 -17.00 6.88 -0.39
N GLY A 46 -15.80 7.14 0.15
CA GLY A 46 -15.56 7.41 1.57
C GLY A 46 -14.54 8.51 1.81
N GLN A 47 -14.40 8.94 3.06
CA GLN A 47 -13.35 9.87 3.49
C GLN A 47 -12.20 9.07 4.09
N ALA A 48 -10.98 9.39 3.69
CA ALA A 48 -9.76 8.72 4.18
C ALA A 48 -9.19 9.44 5.40
N GLU A 49 -8.80 8.67 6.40
CA GLU A 49 -7.86 9.12 7.40
C GLU A 49 -6.45 9.02 6.80
N THR A 50 -5.70 10.13 6.82
CA THR A 50 -4.39 10.24 6.16
C THR A 50 -3.29 10.40 7.21
N SER A 51 -2.20 9.64 7.06
CA SER A 51 -0.98 9.79 7.87
C SER A 51 -0.28 11.12 7.59
N ARG A 52 0.72 11.45 8.37
CA ARG A 52 1.74 12.43 7.97
C ARG A 52 2.44 11.97 6.68
N TYR A 53 3.12 12.91 6.03
CA TYR A 53 3.98 12.61 4.87
C TYR A 53 5.41 12.38 5.36
N PHE A 54 6.11 11.43 4.71
CA PHE A 54 7.46 11.06 5.08
C PHE A 54 8.37 11.04 3.86
N ALA A 55 9.59 11.52 3.99
CA ALA A 55 10.65 11.35 3.01
C ALA A 55 11.47 10.09 3.33
N THR A 56 11.78 9.29 2.32
CA THR A 56 12.68 8.13 2.42
C THR A 56 13.64 8.07 1.25
N PRO A 57 14.90 7.66 1.47
CA PRO A 57 15.85 7.46 0.39
C PRO A 57 15.36 6.43 -0.63
N ALA A 58 15.66 6.64 -1.92
CA ALA A 58 15.45 5.62 -2.93
C ALA A 58 16.36 4.40 -2.67
N PHE A 59 15.84 3.21 -2.92
CA PHE A 59 16.61 1.97 -2.82
C PHE A 59 16.76 1.30 -4.19
N PRO A 60 17.97 0.84 -4.56
CA PRO A 60 19.26 1.02 -3.87
C PRO A 60 19.68 2.49 -3.81
N ALA A 61 20.59 2.84 -2.91
CA ALA A 61 21.09 4.21 -2.76
C ALA A 61 21.59 4.76 -4.11
N GLY A 62 21.12 5.96 -4.49
CA GLY A 62 21.44 6.59 -5.78
C GLY A 62 20.58 6.13 -6.97
N ALA A 63 19.55 5.29 -6.76
CA ALA A 63 18.64 4.85 -7.83
C ALA A 63 17.68 5.97 -8.31
N GLY A 64 17.60 7.09 -7.60
CA GLY A 64 16.74 8.23 -7.96
C GLY A 64 16.54 9.22 -6.80
N PRO A 65 15.62 10.16 -6.98
CA PRO A 65 15.22 11.07 -5.90
C PRO A 65 14.59 10.32 -4.73
N ASP A 66 14.62 10.95 -3.53
CA ASP A 66 13.91 10.45 -2.36
C ASP A 66 12.42 10.32 -2.64
N PHE A 67 11.80 9.30 -2.04
CA PHE A 67 10.35 9.13 -2.09
C PHE A 67 9.65 10.02 -1.07
N VAL A 68 8.46 10.47 -1.43
CA VAL A 68 7.44 10.90 -0.48
C VAL A 68 6.50 9.71 -0.29
N ASN A 69 6.27 9.32 0.98
CA ASN A 69 5.38 8.22 1.34
C ASN A 69 4.30 8.71 2.30
N ALA A 70 3.13 8.08 2.20
CA ALA A 70 2.01 8.26 3.12
C ALA A 70 1.21 6.95 3.21
N ALA A 71 0.29 6.87 4.15
CA ALA A 71 -0.71 5.82 4.22
C ALA A 71 -2.10 6.43 4.43
N ILE A 72 -3.12 5.73 3.96
CA ILE A 72 -4.52 6.07 4.24
C ILE A 72 -5.28 4.86 4.77
N ARG A 73 -6.28 5.14 5.62
CA ARG A 73 -7.32 4.20 6.02
C ARG A 73 -8.65 4.73 5.51
N ILE A 74 -9.39 3.90 4.77
CA ILE A 74 -10.71 4.27 4.25
C ILE A 74 -11.67 3.10 4.43
N THR A 75 -12.89 3.40 4.92
CA THR A 75 -13.96 2.42 5.01
C THR A 75 -14.67 2.33 3.67
N THR A 76 -14.86 1.11 3.17
CA THR A 76 -15.51 0.87 1.87
C THR A 76 -16.29 -0.44 1.87
N THR A 77 -17.21 -0.57 0.94
CA THR A 77 -17.94 -1.81 0.63
C THR A 77 -17.38 -2.55 -0.60
N CYS A 78 -16.35 -1.98 -1.24
CA CYS A 78 -15.66 -2.60 -2.37
C CYS A 78 -14.88 -3.83 -1.91
N ASP A 79 -14.88 -4.88 -2.71
CA ASP A 79 -13.99 -6.03 -2.50
C ASP A 79 -12.53 -5.70 -2.89
N ALA A 80 -11.61 -6.57 -2.51
CA ALA A 80 -10.18 -6.35 -2.70
C ALA A 80 -9.80 -6.18 -4.18
N GLN A 81 -10.48 -6.89 -5.09
CA GLN A 81 -10.22 -6.80 -6.53
C GLN A 81 -10.70 -5.46 -7.10
N GLN A 82 -11.88 -4.99 -6.68
CA GLN A 82 -12.41 -3.69 -7.07
C GLN A 82 -11.50 -2.54 -6.57
N ILE A 83 -11.01 -2.65 -5.32
CA ILE A 83 -10.05 -1.66 -4.79
C ILE A 83 -8.78 -1.66 -5.65
N LEU A 84 -8.20 -2.81 -5.96
CA LEU A 84 -7.00 -2.91 -6.79
C LEU A 84 -7.18 -2.26 -8.16
N GLU A 85 -8.32 -2.50 -8.82
CA GLU A 85 -8.67 -1.89 -10.10
C GLU A 85 -8.77 -0.35 -10.00
N ILE A 86 -9.37 0.17 -8.93
CA ILE A 86 -9.44 1.60 -8.66
C ILE A 86 -8.04 2.19 -8.44
N LEU A 87 -7.20 1.54 -7.63
CA LEU A 87 -5.83 2.01 -7.40
C LEU A 87 -5.03 2.08 -8.70
N HIS A 88 -5.11 1.06 -9.55
CA HIS A 88 -4.47 1.08 -10.88
C HIS A 88 -5.00 2.20 -11.77
N ALA A 89 -6.32 2.46 -11.78
CA ALA A 89 -6.89 3.55 -12.55
C ALA A 89 -6.37 4.93 -12.07
N VAL A 90 -6.19 5.12 -10.76
CA VAL A 90 -5.62 6.35 -10.18
C VAL A 90 -4.14 6.50 -10.55
N GLU A 91 -3.36 5.41 -10.54
CA GLU A 91 -1.97 5.42 -10.99
C GLU A 91 -1.84 5.78 -12.47
N ASP A 92 -2.67 5.19 -13.33
CA ASP A 92 -2.70 5.48 -14.77
C ASP A 92 -3.09 6.94 -15.02
N ALA A 93 -4.07 7.48 -14.27
CA ALA A 93 -4.47 8.89 -14.33
C ALA A 93 -3.37 9.85 -13.87
N ALA A 94 -2.44 9.41 -12.99
CA ALA A 94 -1.25 10.17 -12.60
C ALA A 94 -0.14 10.14 -13.67
N GLY A 95 -0.33 9.43 -14.78
CA GLY A 95 0.66 9.27 -15.84
C GLY A 95 1.76 8.26 -15.50
N ARG A 96 1.40 7.16 -14.81
CA ARG A 96 2.35 6.08 -14.52
C ARG A 96 2.72 5.34 -15.79
N GLU A 97 3.99 5.44 -16.20
CA GLU A 97 4.57 4.58 -17.23
C GLU A 97 5.31 3.41 -16.57
N ARG A 98 4.87 2.18 -16.80
CA ARG A 98 5.50 0.95 -16.28
C ARG A 98 6.72 0.53 -17.12
N VAL A 99 7.75 1.38 -17.19
CA VAL A 99 8.91 1.12 -18.06
C VAL A 99 9.98 0.26 -17.36
N ILE A 100 10.18 0.39 -16.05
CA ILE A 100 11.21 -0.34 -15.29
C ILE A 100 10.69 -0.76 -13.91
N ARG A 101 10.84 -2.05 -13.52
CA ARG A 101 10.31 -2.64 -12.28
C ARG A 101 10.79 -1.97 -10.98
N TRP A 102 11.98 -1.38 -10.97
CA TRP A 102 12.59 -0.68 -9.82
C TRP A 102 12.94 0.78 -10.15
N GLY A 103 12.31 1.35 -11.17
CA GLY A 103 12.56 2.70 -11.65
C GLY A 103 11.84 3.78 -10.88
N GLN A 104 11.96 4.99 -11.43
CA GLN A 104 11.23 6.16 -10.96
C GLN A 104 9.73 5.92 -11.06
N ARG A 105 8.98 6.35 -10.03
CA ARG A 105 7.52 6.18 -9.95
C ARG A 105 6.84 7.51 -9.75
N THR A 106 6.00 7.88 -10.72
CA THR A 106 5.12 9.04 -10.58
C THR A 106 4.15 8.84 -9.42
N LEU A 107 3.55 7.66 -9.32
CA LEU A 107 2.68 7.25 -8.23
C LEU A 107 2.73 5.73 -8.09
N ASP A 108 2.73 5.24 -6.86
CA ASP A 108 2.66 3.83 -6.48
C ASP A 108 1.64 3.67 -5.36
N LEU A 109 0.60 2.87 -5.60
CA LEU A 109 -0.50 2.63 -4.66
C LEU A 109 -0.57 1.13 -4.36
N ASP A 110 -0.23 0.74 -3.13
CA ASP A 110 -0.29 -0.65 -2.67
C ASP A 110 -1.48 -0.85 -1.72
N LEU A 111 -2.41 -1.77 -2.04
CA LEU A 111 -3.39 -2.25 -1.06
C LEU A 111 -2.67 -3.12 -0.03
N ILE A 112 -2.61 -2.65 1.21
CA ILE A 112 -1.89 -3.32 2.31
C ILE A 112 -2.77 -4.36 2.98
N ALA A 113 -4.02 -4.01 3.29
CA ALA A 113 -4.99 -4.90 3.92
C ALA A 113 -6.41 -4.44 3.63
N LEU A 114 -7.37 -5.37 3.73
CA LEU A 114 -8.80 -5.10 3.72
C LEU A 114 -9.41 -5.86 4.90
N GLY A 115 -9.67 -5.12 6.00
CA GLY A 115 -10.03 -5.76 7.27
C GLY A 115 -9.02 -6.84 7.67
N ASP A 116 -9.54 -8.05 7.92
CA ASP A 116 -8.76 -9.23 8.28
C ASP A 116 -8.67 -10.25 7.12
N GLU A 117 -8.94 -9.82 5.87
CA GLU A 117 -8.91 -10.72 4.72
C GLU A 117 -7.52 -11.29 4.48
N VAL A 118 -7.50 -12.60 4.19
CA VAL A 118 -6.29 -13.35 3.78
C VAL A 118 -6.51 -13.94 2.40
N LEU A 119 -5.77 -13.44 1.41
CA LEU A 119 -5.88 -13.88 0.02
C LEU A 119 -4.55 -14.46 -0.49
N PRO A 120 -4.61 -15.51 -1.32
CA PRO A 120 -5.82 -16.30 -1.68
C PRO A 120 -6.30 -17.19 -0.53
N ASN A 121 -5.42 -17.56 0.37
CA ASN A 121 -5.60 -18.34 1.59
C ASN A 121 -4.30 -18.28 2.42
N PRO A 122 -4.29 -18.77 3.69
CA PRO A 122 -3.10 -18.69 4.54
C PRO A 122 -1.85 -19.36 3.95
N GLU A 123 -1.97 -20.51 3.28
CA GLU A 123 -0.85 -21.22 2.66
C GLU A 123 -0.26 -20.45 1.48
N GLY A 124 -1.10 -19.91 0.60
CA GLY A 124 -0.69 -19.09 -0.53
C GLY A 124 -0.04 -17.79 -0.08
N HIS A 125 -0.59 -17.14 0.95
CA HIS A 125 0.01 -15.96 1.54
C HIS A 125 1.40 -16.29 2.13
N ALA A 126 1.51 -17.38 2.93
CA ALA A 126 2.78 -17.78 3.54
C ALA A 126 3.85 -18.07 2.47
N TYR A 127 3.48 -18.72 1.36
CA TYR A 127 4.39 -18.94 0.24
C TYR A 127 5.02 -17.63 -0.27
N TRP A 128 4.20 -16.60 -0.53
CA TRP A 128 4.68 -15.30 -1.04
C TRP A 128 5.44 -14.49 0.02
N ARG A 129 5.02 -14.55 1.28
CA ARG A 129 5.70 -13.90 2.40
C ARG A 129 7.09 -14.45 2.62
N ASP A 130 7.23 -15.77 2.61
CA ASP A 130 8.47 -16.48 2.96
C ASP A 130 9.41 -16.64 1.75
N LEU A 131 9.03 -16.12 0.58
CA LEU A 131 9.85 -16.20 -0.62
C LEU A 131 11.17 -15.42 -0.41
N PRO A 132 12.34 -16.01 -0.71
CA PRO A 132 13.61 -15.30 -0.65
C PRO A 132 13.60 -14.03 -1.50
N ALA A 133 14.22 -12.94 -1.02
CA ALA A 133 14.22 -11.63 -1.71
C ALA A 133 14.68 -11.70 -3.18
N ALA A 134 15.68 -12.57 -3.49
CA ALA A 134 16.14 -12.80 -4.85
C ALA A 134 15.01 -13.34 -5.75
N LYS A 135 14.21 -14.29 -5.24
CA LYS A 135 13.10 -14.86 -5.99
C LYS A 135 11.95 -13.87 -6.19
N GLN A 136 11.70 -13.03 -5.21
CA GLN A 136 10.68 -11.98 -5.32
C GLN A 136 11.01 -10.93 -6.39
N ALA A 137 12.30 -10.74 -6.70
CA ALA A 137 12.73 -9.89 -7.79
C ALA A 137 12.44 -10.52 -9.18
N GLU A 138 12.41 -11.85 -9.26
CA GLU A 138 12.23 -12.59 -10.51
C GLU A 138 10.75 -12.85 -10.85
N ILE A 139 9.94 -13.18 -9.84
CA ILE A 139 8.54 -13.57 -10.01
C ILE A 139 7.59 -12.60 -9.31
N ALA A 140 6.37 -12.50 -9.81
CA ALA A 140 5.27 -11.76 -9.21
C ALA A 140 4.05 -12.67 -9.09
N PRO A 141 3.19 -12.47 -8.07
CA PRO A 141 1.94 -13.22 -7.99
C PRO A 141 1.03 -12.87 -9.17
N GLU A 142 0.32 -13.89 -9.69
CA GLU A 142 -0.70 -13.71 -10.73
C GLU A 142 -2.04 -13.23 -10.16
N GLN A 143 -2.18 -13.25 -8.85
CA GLN A 143 -3.37 -12.85 -8.11
C GLN A 143 -3.01 -11.98 -6.92
N LEU A 144 -3.97 -11.22 -6.42
CA LEU A 144 -3.79 -10.37 -5.25
C LEU A 144 -3.47 -11.20 -4.01
N ILE A 145 -2.44 -10.79 -3.27
CA ILE A 145 -2.04 -11.38 -1.99
C ILE A 145 -2.33 -10.36 -0.88
N LEU A 146 -3.19 -10.73 0.06
CA LEU A 146 -3.50 -9.91 1.23
C LEU A 146 -3.34 -10.70 2.54
N PRO A 147 -2.88 -10.02 3.60
CA PRO A 147 -2.24 -8.69 3.61
C PRO A 147 -1.05 -8.64 2.66
N HIS A 148 -0.63 -7.44 2.26
CA HIS A 148 0.53 -7.30 1.37
C HIS A 148 1.73 -8.09 1.92
N PRO A 149 2.29 -9.09 1.19
CA PRO A 149 3.16 -10.13 1.76
C PRO A 149 4.51 -9.61 2.28
N ARG A 150 4.81 -8.34 2.07
CA ARG A 150 6.05 -7.68 2.50
C ARG A 150 5.81 -6.50 3.44
N VAL A 151 4.60 -6.33 3.99
CA VAL A 151 4.30 -5.20 4.85
C VAL A 151 5.22 -5.17 6.07
N GLN A 152 5.47 -6.32 6.71
CA GLN A 152 6.31 -6.46 7.90
C GLN A 152 7.79 -6.10 7.67
N ASP A 153 8.24 -6.04 6.42
CA ASP A 153 9.64 -5.77 6.06
C ASP A 153 9.87 -4.32 5.58
N ARG A 154 8.81 -3.50 5.50
CA ARG A 154 8.87 -2.19 4.84
C ARG A 154 8.67 -1.04 5.83
N SER A 155 9.74 -0.50 6.38
CA SER A 155 9.71 0.63 7.33
C SER A 155 8.99 1.85 6.73
N PHE A 156 9.16 2.14 5.43
CA PHE A 156 8.52 3.26 4.73
C PHE A 156 7.00 3.09 4.56
N VAL A 157 6.45 1.89 4.79
CA VAL A 157 5.01 1.59 4.87
C VAL A 157 4.55 1.59 6.33
N LEU A 158 5.28 0.88 7.21
CA LEU A 158 4.88 0.70 8.61
C LEU A 158 4.87 2.00 9.41
N VAL A 159 5.81 2.93 9.14
CA VAL A 159 5.87 4.21 9.86
C VAL A 159 4.63 5.07 9.54
N PRO A 160 4.26 5.35 8.28
CA PRO A 160 3.01 6.04 7.99
C PRO A 160 1.77 5.28 8.45
N LEU A 161 1.76 3.95 8.33
CA LEU A 161 0.63 3.13 8.72
C LEU A 161 0.35 3.20 10.23
N ALA A 162 1.42 3.29 11.05
CA ALA A 162 1.30 3.45 12.49
C ALA A 162 0.66 4.79 12.93
N ASP A 163 0.61 5.81 12.07
CA ASP A 163 -0.10 7.06 12.36
C ASP A 163 -1.63 6.89 12.33
N ILE A 164 -2.16 5.96 11.53
CA ILE A 164 -3.59 5.84 11.23
C ILE A 164 -4.20 4.49 11.61
N ALA A 165 -3.39 3.46 11.75
CA ALA A 165 -3.83 2.10 12.10
C ALA A 165 -2.82 1.42 13.04
N PRO A 166 -2.46 2.06 14.18
CA PRO A 166 -1.44 1.52 15.10
C PRO A 166 -1.80 0.14 15.64
N ASP A 167 -3.09 -0.10 15.88
CA ASP A 167 -3.62 -1.30 16.51
C ASP A 167 -4.11 -2.35 15.51
N TRP A 168 -3.99 -2.11 14.19
CA TRP A 168 -4.34 -3.13 13.21
C TRP A 168 -3.40 -4.34 13.38
N VAL A 169 -4.00 -5.51 13.60
CA VAL A 169 -3.28 -6.77 13.81
C VAL A 169 -3.22 -7.54 12.51
N HIS A 170 -2.03 -7.90 12.07
CA HIS A 170 -1.83 -8.72 10.88
C HIS A 170 -2.42 -10.13 11.11
N PRO A 171 -3.42 -10.57 10.34
CA PRO A 171 -4.22 -11.77 10.65
C PRO A 171 -3.42 -13.08 10.66
N ILE A 172 -2.24 -13.12 10.03
CA ILE A 172 -1.38 -14.31 10.02
C ILE A 172 -0.24 -14.20 11.05
N LEU A 173 0.36 -13.00 11.18
CA LEU A 173 1.51 -12.81 12.07
C LEU A 173 1.08 -12.61 13.53
N GLY A 174 -0.15 -12.14 13.75
CA GLY A 174 -0.65 -11.81 15.08
C GLY A 174 0.00 -10.59 15.71
N SER A 175 0.82 -9.84 14.96
CA SER A 175 1.48 -8.63 15.41
C SER A 175 0.73 -7.38 14.94
N SER A 176 0.65 -6.37 15.80
CA SER A 176 0.09 -5.07 15.45
C SER A 176 1.03 -4.27 14.53
N THR A 177 0.50 -3.21 13.90
CA THR A 177 1.33 -2.30 13.08
C THR A 177 2.49 -1.72 13.88
N ILE A 178 2.24 -1.31 15.13
CA ILE A 178 3.30 -0.78 16.03
C ILE A 178 4.35 -1.85 16.31
N GLU A 179 3.96 -3.07 16.66
CA GLU A 179 4.90 -4.16 16.94
C GLU A 179 5.75 -4.51 15.72
N MET A 180 5.15 -4.57 14.53
CA MET A 180 5.89 -4.81 13.28
C MET A 180 6.86 -3.66 12.98
N ARG A 181 6.44 -2.38 13.19
CA ARG A 181 7.31 -1.22 13.03
C ARG A 181 8.50 -1.28 14.00
N ASP A 182 8.24 -1.50 15.28
CA ASP A 182 9.26 -1.46 16.33
C ASP A 182 10.24 -2.64 16.23
N ALA A 183 9.87 -3.70 15.51
CA ALA A 183 10.78 -4.81 15.17
C ALA A 183 11.74 -4.48 14.01
N ARG A 184 11.57 -3.33 13.33
CA ARG A 184 12.49 -2.91 12.26
C ARG A 184 13.79 -2.34 12.83
N PRO A 185 14.92 -2.45 12.09
CA PRO A 185 16.18 -1.84 12.49
C PRO A 185 16.07 -0.33 12.70
N ASP A 186 16.67 0.20 13.77
CA ASP A 186 16.65 1.63 14.10
C ASP A 186 17.14 2.51 12.93
N GLU A 187 18.14 2.04 12.16
CA GLU A 187 18.66 2.76 11.00
C GLU A 187 17.61 2.92 9.90
N GLU A 188 16.79 1.88 9.64
CA GLU A 188 15.71 1.95 8.68
C GLU A 188 14.61 2.91 9.16
N LEU A 189 14.23 2.83 10.45
CA LEU A 189 13.23 3.74 11.01
C LEU A 189 13.70 5.19 10.97
N ALA A 190 14.97 5.46 11.30
CA ALA A 190 15.56 6.79 11.23
C ALA A 190 15.63 7.38 9.80
N SER A 191 15.63 6.50 8.79
CA SER A 191 15.61 6.92 7.39
C SER A 191 14.24 7.45 6.93
N VAL A 192 13.15 7.11 7.64
CA VAL A 192 11.77 7.54 7.35
C VAL A 192 11.49 8.85 8.10
N ARG A 193 11.66 9.98 7.42
CA ARG A 193 11.63 11.31 8.04
C ARG A 193 10.34 12.07 7.72
N PRO A 194 9.61 12.61 8.73
CA PRO A 194 8.42 13.43 8.48
C PRO A 194 8.78 14.73 7.74
N ILE A 195 7.86 15.20 6.83
CA ILE A 195 8.01 16.41 6.00
C ILE A 195 6.75 17.28 5.95
#